data_9a25c8d5d466f4a8268ce084577b7a29
#
_entry.id   9a25c8d5d466f4a8268ce084577b7a29
#
_cell.length_a   1.000
_cell.length_b   1.000
_cell.length_c   1.000
_cell.angle_alpha   90.00
_cell.angle_beta   90.00
_cell.angle_gamma   90.00
#
_symmetry.space_group_name_H-M   'P 1'
#
loop_
_entity.id
_entity.type
_entity.pdbx_description
1 polymer ?
#
loop_
_entity_poly.entity_id
_entity_poly.type
_entity_poly.pdbx_seq_one_letter_code
_entity_poly.pdbx_strand_id
1 'polypeptide(L)'
;MNLLLNKMNIKFIYILLFFLLSSFANYAQFKAGLLNTLEAVYPDYNNLKFNNNYKTNIPSNSSAEVHILIKSNIGNKISIDTRSKNIRSINWDIIEPVPVEENTGLDSRTEQFKGKINPYVIRRAPFDVFEVIYPLNKKSFVTKHKYSLLRLTVNSKNLQDEKNYLIEISIKENLKNIQKLNFKIKVHSASIPELIDSNFFYTNWFNITKMEEKHSLKRWSDKWYKMLEKYAKIMANGRQNCVIIPGELISLKENKIHLDEDKMISFINVFRKNGFKYFESPHLLGRGKNDDWGSPELITNLRGRGYFSDEAKKDIDTIIRKIKKFTKKYNLTNQWLQHIADEPTNNNAECYRQVSKQIKDIYPEIKIMEATNAKESLNGAIDFWCPIINDFQENEGFFRSREKIGEKVLIYTCLIPGGKWLNRTLDMERIRQVYFGWAGSKYNTFGYLHWGLNQYKA
;
A
#
# COMPACT_ATOMS: atom_id res chain seq x y z
N MET A 1 40.68 1.55 69.02
CA MET A 1 39.85 0.51 68.40
C MET A 1 38.41 0.96 68.12
N ASN A 2 37.78 1.80 68.93
CA ASN A 2 36.39 2.26 68.71
C ASN A 2 36.18 3.31 67.60
N LEU A 3 37.20 4.04 67.13
CA LEU A 3 37.06 5.00 66.02
C LEU A 3 37.07 4.34 64.62
N LEU A 4 37.65 3.15 64.45
CA LEU A 4 37.68 2.43 63.21
C LEU A 4 36.37 1.65 62.92
N LEU A 5 35.71 1.15 63.98
CA LEU A 5 34.41 0.49 63.88
C LEU A 5 33.29 1.47 63.47
N ASN A 6 33.30 2.73 63.94
CA ASN A 6 32.33 3.71 63.54
C ASN A 6 32.50 4.18 62.10
N LYS A 7 33.73 4.26 61.56
CA LYS A 7 33.97 4.62 60.15
C LYS A 7 33.61 3.51 59.17
N MET A 8 33.73 2.26 59.60
CA MET A 8 33.34 1.10 58.78
C MET A 8 31.82 0.99 58.64
N ASN A 9 31.08 1.24 59.71
CA ASN A 9 29.61 1.20 59.65
C ASN A 9 29.00 2.31 58.79
N ILE A 10 29.59 3.49 58.82
CA ILE A 10 29.12 4.62 57.99
C ILE A 10 29.37 4.37 56.51
N LYS A 11 30.52 3.83 56.12
CA LYS A 11 30.78 3.46 54.71
C LYS A 11 29.84 2.33 54.22
N PHE A 12 29.56 1.36 55.08
CA PHE A 12 28.66 0.28 54.75
C PHE A 12 27.20 0.77 54.59
N ILE A 13 26.79 1.74 55.42
CA ILE A 13 25.48 2.39 55.33
C ILE A 13 25.40 3.23 54.02
N TYR A 14 26.44 3.94 53.61
CA TYR A 14 26.46 4.66 52.34
C TYR A 14 26.48 3.73 51.14
N ILE A 15 27.17 2.60 51.17
CA ILE A 15 27.15 1.58 50.13
C ILE A 15 25.77 0.93 50.06
N LEU A 16 25.15 0.61 51.19
CA LEU A 16 23.79 0.04 51.22
C LEU A 16 22.74 1.06 50.74
N LEU A 17 22.85 2.31 51.13
CA LEU A 17 22.03 3.42 50.61
C LEU A 17 22.27 3.67 49.12
N PHE A 18 23.50 3.56 48.62
CA PHE A 18 23.82 3.68 47.21
C PHE A 18 23.23 2.48 46.41
N PHE A 19 23.30 1.27 46.96
CA PHE A 19 22.63 0.10 46.37
C PHE A 19 21.11 0.17 46.49
N LEU A 20 20.56 0.71 47.56
CA LEU A 20 19.11 0.95 47.69
C LEU A 20 18.65 2.11 46.79
N LEU A 21 19.43 3.12 46.56
CA LEU A 21 19.14 4.23 45.64
C LEU A 21 19.39 3.86 44.19
N SER A 22 20.35 2.94 43.89
CA SER A 22 20.58 2.41 42.56
C SER A 22 19.58 1.35 42.15
N SER A 23 18.88 0.70 43.11
CA SER A 23 17.78 -0.20 42.84
C SER A 23 16.45 0.48 42.49
N PHE A 24 16.38 1.82 42.58
CA PHE A 24 15.39 2.58 41.77
C PHE A 24 15.86 2.60 40.31
N ALA A 25 16.17 1.42 39.76
CA ALA A 25 16.21 1.23 38.31
C ALA A 25 14.96 1.89 37.73
N ASN A 26 15.14 2.73 36.74
CA ASN A 26 14.11 3.45 35.99
C ASN A 26 13.04 2.46 35.49
N TYR A 27 12.16 2.01 36.37
CA TYR A 27 10.96 1.30 35.99
C TYR A 27 10.14 2.27 35.15
N ALA A 28 10.03 1.97 33.88
CA ALA A 28 9.22 2.80 33.00
C ALA A 28 7.81 2.82 33.58
N GLN A 29 7.40 3.98 34.12
CA GLN A 29 6.05 4.13 34.66
C GLN A 29 5.04 3.73 33.57
N PHE A 30 4.19 2.75 33.87
CA PHE A 30 3.13 2.33 32.97
C PHE A 30 2.24 3.49 32.58
N LYS A 31 2.08 3.72 31.27
CA LYS A 31 1.17 4.71 30.69
C LYS A 31 0.56 4.16 29.42
N ALA A 32 -0.68 4.50 29.15
CA ALA A 32 -1.32 4.25 27.86
C ALA A 32 -2.11 5.49 27.42
N GLY A 33 -2.17 5.73 26.12
CA GLY A 33 -2.91 6.88 25.57
C GLY A 33 -3.28 6.69 24.11
N LEU A 34 -4.26 7.47 23.67
CA LEU A 34 -4.77 7.47 22.29
C LEU A 34 -4.01 8.46 21.43
N LEU A 35 -3.69 8.07 20.20
CA LEU A 35 -3.00 8.88 19.20
C LEU A 35 -3.77 8.88 17.89
N ASN A 36 -3.55 9.93 17.10
CA ASN A 36 -3.97 9.96 15.71
C ASN A 36 -3.16 8.94 14.88
N THR A 37 -3.82 8.21 13.99
CA THR A 37 -3.17 7.23 13.11
C THR A 37 -2.16 7.84 12.13
N LEU A 38 -2.24 9.14 11.90
CA LEU A 38 -1.29 9.89 11.06
C LEU A 38 -0.01 10.33 11.80
N GLU A 39 0.06 10.13 13.12
CA GLU A 39 1.29 10.38 13.87
C GLU A 39 2.28 9.22 13.68
N ALA A 40 3.50 9.53 13.22
CA ALA A 40 4.58 8.56 13.19
C ALA A 40 5.07 8.31 14.63
N VAL A 41 5.18 7.05 15.02
CA VAL A 41 5.65 6.62 16.34
C VAL A 41 6.96 5.88 16.19
N TYR A 42 7.95 6.24 17.00
CA TYR A 42 9.30 5.68 16.97
C TYR A 42 9.62 4.99 18.30
N PRO A 43 10.29 3.82 18.30
CA PRO A 43 10.62 3.08 19.52
C PRO A 43 11.52 3.85 20.51
N ASP A 44 12.31 4.78 20.00
CA ASP A 44 13.29 5.56 20.77
C ASP A 44 12.78 6.94 21.24
N TYR A 45 11.51 7.28 20.98
CA TYR A 45 10.94 8.52 21.46
C TYR A 45 10.91 8.60 22.98
N ASN A 46 11.25 9.77 23.53
CA ASN A 46 11.27 9.98 24.97
C ASN A 46 10.08 10.80 25.50
N ASN A 47 9.48 11.66 24.68
CA ASN A 47 8.45 12.62 25.08
C ASN A 47 7.15 12.44 24.30
N LEU A 48 6.55 11.24 24.37
CA LEU A 48 5.24 10.98 23.75
C LEU A 48 4.11 11.49 24.65
N LYS A 49 3.09 12.09 24.03
CA LYS A 49 1.86 12.51 24.71
C LYS A 49 0.92 11.32 24.85
N PHE A 50 0.28 11.20 26.00
CA PHE A 50 -0.69 10.15 26.30
C PHE A 50 -2.05 10.80 26.56
N ASN A 51 -2.94 10.75 25.55
CA ASN A 51 -4.27 11.31 25.65
C ASN A 51 -5.27 10.24 26.09
N ASN A 52 -6.06 10.50 27.11
CA ASN A 52 -7.08 9.56 27.57
C ASN A 52 -8.35 9.60 26.70
N ASN A 53 -8.52 10.64 25.91
CA ASN A 53 -9.71 10.84 25.07
C ASN A 53 -9.29 11.12 23.63
N TYR A 54 -9.99 10.50 22.68
CA TYR A 54 -9.85 10.78 21.26
C TYR A 54 -11.23 10.81 20.61
N LYS A 55 -11.44 11.74 19.68
CA LYS A 55 -12.68 11.87 18.93
C LYS A 55 -12.38 11.87 17.44
N THR A 56 -13.16 11.11 16.69
CA THR A 56 -13.13 11.10 15.22
C THR A 56 -14.53 11.24 14.63
N ASN A 57 -14.58 11.74 13.40
CA ASN A 57 -15.79 11.78 12.58
C ASN A 57 -15.54 10.94 11.34
N ILE A 58 -16.50 10.11 10.99
CA ILE A 58 -16.40 9.23 9.82
C ILE A 58 -17.70 9.25 9.02
N PRO A 59 -17.62 9.03 7.70
CA PRO A 59 -18.80 8.75 6.90
C PRO A 59 -19.35 7.35 7.21
N SER A 60 -20.57 7.07 6.80
CA SER A 60 -21.07 5.71 6.80
C SER A 60 -20.39 4.84 5.74
N ASN A 61 -20.47 3.51 5.85
CA ASN A 61 -19.76 2.54 5.03
C ASN A 61 -18.23 2.76 4.99
N SER A 62 -17.65 3.11 6.16
CA SER A 62 -16.20 3.34 6.34
C SER A 62 -15.69 2.68 7.63
N SER A 63 -14.52 3.06 8.10
CA SER A 63 -13.98 2.62 9.39
C SER A 63 -13.47 3.81 10.22
N ALA A 64 -13.63 3.69 11.55
CA ALA A 64 -12.95 4.53 12.51
C ALA A 64 -11.73 3.82 13.06
N GLU A 65 -10.59 4.50 13.08
CA GLU A 65 -9.35 3.96 13.59
C GLU A 65 -8.72 4.89 14.62
N VAL A 66 -8.05 4.29 15.60
CA VAL A 66 -7.22 5.03 16.57
C VAL A 66 -6.03 4.18 16.97
N HIS A 67 -4.89 4.80 17.15
CA HIS A 67 -3.71 4.16 17.72
C HIS A 67 -3.74 4.25 19.25
N ILE A 68 -3.28 3.20 19.93
CA ILE A 68 -3.06 3.18 21.36
C ILE A 68 -1.59 2.93 21.63
N LEU A 69 -0.93 3.95 22.17
CA LEU A 69 0.45 3.87 22.60
C LEU A 69 0.49 3.37 24.06
N ILE A 70 1.34 2.39 24.31
CA ILE A 70 1.56 1.83 25.63
C ILE A 70 3.04 1.92 25.95
N LYS A 71 3.37 2.57 27.09
CA LYS A 71 4.71 2.57 27.70
C LYS A 71 4.71 1.58 28.84
N SER A 72 5.62 0.60 28.81
CA SER A 72 5.73 -0.47 29.82
C SER A 72 7.15 -1.02 29.84
N ASN A 73 7.53 -1.73 30.89
CA ASN A 73 8.75 -2.51 30.89
C ASN A 73 8.64 -3.71 29.96
N ILE A 74 9.76 -4.09 29.35
CA ILE A 74 9.86 -5.29 28.52
C ILE A 74 9.54 -6.53 29.37
N GLY A 75 8.79 -7.46 28.80
CA GLY A 75 8.37 -8.70 29.46
C GLY A 75 7.07 -8.57 30.27
N ASN A 76 6.50 -7.39 30.43
CA ASN A 76 5.22 -7.21 31.12
C ASN A 76 4.06 -7.70 30.25
N LYS A 77 3.08 -8.33 30.89
CA LYS A 77 1.84 -8.76 30.26
C LYS A 77 0.85 -7.59 30.18
N ILE A 78 0.45 -7.25 28.99
CA ILE A 78 -0.61 -6.28 28.72
C ILE A 78 -1.91 -7.03 28.41
N SER A 79 -3.00 -6.59 29.03
CA SER A 79 -4.36 -7.08 28.74
C SER A 79 -5.25 -5.93 28.36
N ILE A 80 -6.15 -6.17 27.40
CA ILE A 80 -7.04 -5.17 26.82
C ILE A 80 -8.48 -5.60 27.12
N ASP A 81 -9.27 -4.67 27.59
CA ASP A 81 -10.72 -4.82 27.71
C ASP A 81 -11.44 -3.64 27.06
N THR A 82 -12.58 -3.89 26.45
CA THR A 82 -13.39 -2.87 25.77
C THR A 82 -14.84 -3.01 26.12
N ARG A 83 -15.51 -1.88 26.37
CA ARG A 83 -16.95 -1.78 26.57
C ARG A 83 -17.57 -0.77 25.62
N SER A 84 -18.64 -1.17 24.96
CA SER A 84 -19.48 -0.29 24.17
C SER A 84 -20.92 -0.81 24.17
N LYS A 85 -21.89 0.08 24.25
CA LYS A 85 -23.31 -0.32 24.26
C LYS A 85 -23.80 -0.81 22.89
N ASN A 86 -23.27 -0.22 21.82
CA ASN A 86 -23.87 -0.33 20.46
C ASN A 86 -22.87 -0.78 19.38
N ILE A 87 -21.63 -1.11 19.73
CA ILE A 87 -20.61 -1.60 18.79
C ILE A 87 -20.32 -3.06 19.13
N ARG A 88 -20.62 -3.95 18.18
CA ARG A 88 -20.46 -5.39 18.37
C ARG A 88 -19.14 -5.94 17.88
N SER A 89 -18.53 -5.28 16.88
CA SER A 89 -17.27 -5.74 16.27
C SER A 89 -16.19 -4.67 16.39
N ILE A 90 -15.14 -5.01 17.11
CA ILE A 90 -13.94 -4.18 17.30
C ILE A 90 -12.76 -5.07 16.95
N ASN A 91 -11.98 -4.64 15.97
CA ASN A 91 -10.76 -5.33 15.56
C ASN A 91 -9.56 -4.70 16.26
N TRP A 92 -8.62 -5.56 16.62
CA TRP A 92 -7.38 -5.19 17.28
C TRP A 92 -6.19 -5.69 16.47
N ASP A 93 -5.23 -4.82 16.30
CA ASP A 93 -3.94 -5.16 15.71
C ASP A 93 -2.82 -4.66 16.61
N ILE A 94 -1.67 -5.33 16.54
CA ILE A 94 -0.40 -4.83 17.06
C ILE A 94 0.43 -4.31 15.90
N ILE A 95 1.08 -3.17 16.10
CA ILE A 95 1.95 -2.56 15.10
C ILE A 95 3.39 -2.76 15.58
N GLU A 96 4.21 -3.41 14.76
CA GLU A 96 5.62 -3.66 15.04
C GLU A 96 6.50 -2.68 14.28
N PRO A 97 7.68 -2.32 14.80
CA PRO A 97 8.60 -1.41 14.13
C PRO A 97 9.31 -2.06 12.95
N VAL A 98 9.67 -1.24 11.98
CA VAL A 98 10.52 -1.59 10.83
C VAL A 98 11.66 -0.60 10.71
N PRO A 99 12.85 -1.03 10.24
CA PRO A 99 13.98 -0.15 10.02
C PRO A 99 13.77 0.70 8.76
N VAL A 100 14.24 1.95 8.84
CA VAL A 100 14.48 2.84 7.70
C VAL A 100 15.97 3.10 7.68
N GLU A 101 16.69 2.44 6.79
CA GLU A 101 18.15 2.45 6.74
C GLU A 101 18.68 3.67 6.00
N GLU A 102 17.94 4.14 4.97
CA GLU A 102 18.27 5.29 4.15
C GLU A 102 17.06 6.22 3.96
N ASN A 103 17.31 7.52 3.81
CA ASN A 103 16.26 8.47 3.49
C ASN A 103 15.98 8.51 1.99
N THR A 104 14.72 8.69 1.64
CA THR A 104 14.28 8.94 0.27
C THR A 104 14.74 10.33 -0.17
N GLY A 105 15.40 10.41 -1.31
CA GLY A 105 15.77 11.68 -1.93
C GLY A 105 14.73 12.17 -2.93
N LEU A 106 15.11 13.15 -3.75
CA LEU A 106 14.27 13.61 -4.86
C LEU A 106 14.17 12.57 -5.97
N ASP A 107 15.17 11.73 -6.11
CA ASP A 107 15.32 10.72 -7.14
C ASP A 107 15.69 9.33 -6.58
N SER A 108 15.34 9.02 -5.35
CA SER A 108 15.71 7.80 -4.62
C SER A 108 17.22 7.63 -4.32
N ARG A 109 18.06 8.53 -4.80
CA ARG A 109 19.50 8.57 -4.55
C ARG A 109 19.80 9.75 -3.65
N THR A 110 19.95 9.55 -2.39
CA THR A 110 20.04 10.61 -1.38
C THR A 110 21.36 11.40 -1.37
N GLU A 111 22.22 11.20 -2.32
CA GLU A 111 23.54 11.88 -2.44
C GLU A 111 23.43 13.41 -2.37
N GLN A 112 22.38 14.00 -2.92
CA GLN A 112 22.15 15.45 -2.87
C GLN A 112 22.03 16.03 -1.45
N PHE A 113 21.75 15.18 -0.46
CA PHE A 113 21.64 15.57 0.95
C PHE A 113 22.80 15.05 1.81
N LYS A 114 23.82 14.45 1.21
CA LYS A 114 24.97 13.91 1.94
C LYS A 114 25.60 14.96 2.86
N GLY A 115 25.74 14.63 4.14
CA GLY A 115 26.25 15.55 5.16
C GLY A 115 25.33 16.72 5.54
N LYS A 116 24.14 16.85 4.95
CA LYS A 116 23.16 17.91 5.23
C LYS A 116 21.84 17.30 5.72
N ILE A 117 21.01 18.11 6.36
CA ILE A 117 19.65 17.74 6.74
C ILE A 117 18.78 17.76 5.47
N ASN A 118 18.14 16.65 5.14
CA ASN A 118 17.13 16.61 4.08
C ASN A 118 15.87 17.35 4.60
N PRO A 119 15.46 18.48 3.97
CA PRO A 119 14.32 19.26 4.45
C PRO A 119 12.96 18.63 4.19
N TYR A 120 12.91 17.55 3.41
CA TYR A 120 11.67 16.91 2.98
C TYR A 120 11.34 15.63 3.77
N VAL A 121 12.18 15.23 4.72
CA VAL A 121 11.93 14.07 5.58
C VAL A 121 11.65 14.49 7.00
N ILE A 122 10.80 13.75 7.69
CA ILE A 122 10.44 14.05 9.10
C ILE A 122 11.47 13.52 10.09
N ARG A 123 12.31 12.59 9.64
CA ARG A 123 13.39 12.02 10.44
C ARG A 123 14.52 11.55 9.54
N ARG A 124 15.75 11.81 9.96
CA ARG A 124 16.95 11.33 9.27
C ARG A 124 17.24 9.87 9.63
N ALA A 125 17.48 9.05 8.61
CA ALA A 125 17.89 7.67 8.78
C ALA A 125 19.33 7.55 9.36
N PRO A 126 19.67 6.42 10.04
CA PRO A 126 18.82 5.27 10.25
C PRO A 126 17.86 5.45 11.45
N PHE A 127 16.68 4.83 11.40
CA PHE A 127 15.72 4.79 12.50
C PHE A 127 14.73 3.63 12.33
N ASP A 128 14.05 3.26 13.42
CA ASP A 128 12.91 2.36 13.39
C ASP A 128 11.61 3.14 13.53
N VAL A 129 10.56 2.72 12.81
CA VAL A 129 9.21 3.31 12.91
C VAL A 129 8.15 2.21 13.01
N PHE A 130 7.15 2.39 13.89
CA PHE A 130 6.03 1.45 13.99
C PHE A 130 5.15 1.53 12.74
N GLU A 131 5.12 0.43 11.94
CA GLU A 131 4.44 0.41 10.65
C GLU A 131 3.79 -0.94 10.29
N VAL A 132 4.40 -2.07 10.60
CA VAL A 132 3.88 -3.38 10.20
C VAL A 132 2.76 -3.83 11.14
N ILE A 133 1.60 -4.11 10.57
CA ILE A 133 0.37 -4.42 11.28
C ILE A 133 0.14 -5.92 11.31
N TYR A 134 -0.03 -6.48 12.52
CA TYR A 134 -0.39 -7.88 12.74
C TYR A 134 -1.71 -7.99 13.49
N PRO A 135 -2.66 -8.85 13.05
CA PRO A 135 -3.88 -9.10 13.79
C PRO A 135 -3.60 -9.59 15.23
N LEU A 136 -4.22 -8.96 16.20
CA LEU A 136 -4.14 -9.37 17.61
C LEU A 136 -5.33 -10.27 17.96
N ASN A 137 -5.15 -11.58 17.79
CA ASN A 137 -6.21 -12.57 18.00
C ASN A 137 -6.59 -12.76 19.49
N LYS A 138 -5.67 -12.47 20.40
CA LYS A 138 -5.89 -12.52 21.86
C LYS A 138 -5.84 -11.11 22.42
N LYS A 139 -6.77 -10.77 23.31
CA LYS A 139 -6.79 -9.47 24.01
C LYS A 139 -5.67 -9.34 25.06
N SER A 140 -4.54 -9.97 24.83
CA SER A 140 -3.35 -9.85 25.67
C SER A 140 -2.09 -10.22 24.90
N PHE A 141 -0.98 -9.58 25.25
CA PHE A 141 0.35 -9.84 24.72
C PHE A 141 1.43 -9.53 25.75
N VAL A 142 2.67 -9.92 25.48
CA VAL A 142 3.85 -9.58 26.28
C VAL A 142 4.64 -8.50 25.53
N THR A 143 5.05 -7.44 26.22
CA THR A 143 5.79 -6.32 25.64
C THR A 143 7.19 -6.74 25.21
N LYS A 144 7.58 -6.41 23.99
CA LYS A 144 8.90 -6.67 23.42
C LYS A 144 9.80 -5.43 23.43
N HIS A 145 9.19 -4.25 23.51
CA HIS A 145 9.85 -2.96 23.48
C HIS A 145 9.34 -2.07 24.61
N LYS A 146 10.06 -0.99 24.95
CA LYS A 146 9.63 0.05 25.89
C LYS A 146 8.27 0.65 25.53
N TYR A 147 7.99 0.76 24.24
CA TYR A 147 6.71 1.15 23.69
C TYR A 147 6.09 0.02 22.89
N SER A 148 4.79 -0.12 22.99
CA SER A 148 3.98 -0.97 22.12
C SER A 148 2.91 -0.10 21.48
N LEU A 149 2.64 -0.31 20.20
CA LEU A 149 1.61 0.41 19.47
C LEU A 149 0.53 -0.56 19.03
N LEU A 150 -0.71 -0.24 19.38
CA LEU A 150 -1.89 -1.01 18.95
C LEU A 150 -2.74 -0.16 18.00
N ARG A 151 -3.48 -0.81 17.12
CA ARG A 151 -4.55 -0.22 16.34
C ARG A 151 -5.88 -0.82 16.75
N LEU A 152 -6.86 0.04 17.02
CA LEU A 152 -8.26 -0.32 17.18
C LEU A 152 -9.02 0.16 15.96
N THR A 153 -9.77 -0.74 15.33
CA THR A 153 -10.59 -0.45 14.14
C THR A 153 -12.04 -0.83 14.39
N VAL A 154 -12.96 0.07 14.04
CA VAL A 154 -14.42 -0.12 14.08
C VAL A 154 -14.98 0.12 12.68
N ASN A 155 -15.65 -0.88 12.12
CA ASN A 155 -16.35 -0.71 10.84
C ASN A 155 -17.73 -0.07 11.08
N SER A 156 -18.05 0.98 10.30
CA SER A 156 -19.30 1.70 10.43
C SER A 156 -20.50 1.07 9.69
N LYS A 157 -20.29 0.02 8.90
CA LYS A 157 -21.34 -0.59 8.06
C LYS A 157 -22.62 -0.96 8.83
N ASN A 158 -22.49 -1.31 10.11
CA ASN A 158 -23.60 -1.69 10.97
C ASN A 158 -23.94 -0.62 12.03
N LEU A 159 -23.39 0.59 11.89
CA LEU A 159 -23.68 1.72 12.76
C LEU A 159 -24.72 2.61 12.11
N GLN A 160 -25.51 3.29 12.94
CA GLN A 160 -26.53 4.24 12.47
C GLN A 160 -25.91 5.60 12.18
N ASP A 161 -26.34 6.23 11.12
CA ASP A 161 -25.93 7.57 10.73
C ASP A 161 -26.38 8.63 11.76
N GLU A 162 -25.66 9.74 11.78
CA GLU A 162 -25.85 10.91 12.68
C GLU A 162 -25.83 10.56 14.17
N LYS A 163 -25.22 9.42 14.54
CA LYS A 163 -25.06 9.00 15.93
C LYS A 163 -23.64 9.09 16.44
N ASN A 164 -23.55 9.29 17.77
CA ASN A 164 -22.31 9.24 18.52
C ASN A 164 -22.16 7.89 19.22
N TYR A 165 -20.97 7.35 19.18
CA TYR A 165 -20.60 6.09 19.81
C TYR A 165 -19.43 6.31 20.75
N LEU A 166 -19.43 5.61 21.88
CA LEU A 166 -18.35 5.60 22.85
C LEU A 166 -17.80 4.17 22.99
N ILE A 167 -16.49 4.06 22.93
CA ILE A 167 -15.74 2.87 23.29
C ILE A 167 -14.90 3.22 24.52
N GLU A 168 -15.18 2.58 25.63
CA GLU A 168 -14.34 2.61 26.82
C GLU A 168 -13.29 1.49 26.71
N ILE A 169 -12.02 1.85 26.81
CA ILE A 169 -10.89 0.94 26.66
C ILE A 169 -10.16 0.90 28.01
N SER A 170 -9.92 -0.29 28.53
CA SER A 170 -9.11 -0.50 29.71
C SER A 170 -7.86 -1.28 29.34
N ILE A 171 -6.69 -0.66 29.51
CA ILE A 171 -5.39 -1.30 29.33
C ILE A 171 -4.84 -1.65 30.72
N LYS A 172 -4.50 -2.91 30.91
CA LYS A 172 -4.01 -3.41 32.20
C LYS A 172 -2.60 -3.98 32.03
N GLU A 173 -1.69 -3.53 32.89
CA GLU A 173 -0.34 -4.09 33.00
C GLU A 173 -0.30 -5.06 34.18
N ASN A 174 0.08 -6.32 33.93
CA ASN A 174 0.21 -7.38 34.94
C ASN A 174 -1.02 -7.50 35.85
N LEU A 175 -2.22 -7.16 35.35
CA LEU A 175 -3.51 -7.12 36.05
C LEU A 175 -3.60 -6.13 37.23
N LYS A 176 -2.56 -5.34 37.49
CA LYS A 176 -2.47 -4.39 38.63
C LYS A 176 -2.68 -2.95 38.22
N ASN A 177 -1.89 -2.47 37.27
CA ASN A 177 -1.97 -1.09 36.80
C ASN A 177 -3.03 -0.99 35.71
N ILE A 178 -3.96 -0.04 35.81
CA ILE A 178 -5.07 0.13 34.87
C ILE A 178 -5.10 1.56 34.35
N GLN A 179 -5.07 1.70 33.02
CA GLN A 179 -5.32 2.97 32.31
C GLN A 179 -6.66 2.87 31.58
N LYS A 180 -7.54 3.86 31.79
CA LYS A 180 -8.84 3.98 31.11
C LYS A 180 -8.76 5.03 30.02
N LEU A 181 -9.26 4.71 28.83
CA LEU A 181 -9.24 5.55 27.64
C LEU A 181 -10.64 5.58 27.01
N ASN A 182 -10.99 6.69 26.35
CA ASN A 182 -12.30 6.90 25.72
C ASN A 182 -12.12 7.24 24.24
N PHE A 183 -12.60 6.40 23.37
CA PHE A 183 -12.66 6.65 21.93
C PHE A 183 -14.10 6.99 21.52
N LYS A 184 -14.29 8.22 21.03
CA LYS A 184 -15.58 8.74 20.58
C LYS A 184 -15.64 8.78 19.06
N ILE A 185 -16.69 8.23 18.48
CA ILE A 185 -16.91 8.17 17.03
C ILE A 185 -18.24 8.86 16.72
N LYS A 186 -18.23 9.81 15.79
CA LYS A 186 -19.47 10.32 15.17
C LYS A 186 -19.54 9.77 13.75
N VAL A 187 -20.64 9.08 13.42
CA VAL A 187 -20.95 8.63 12.07
C VAL A 187 -21.84 9.67 11.40
N HIS A 188 -21.47 10.11 10.21
CA HIS A 188 -22.24 11.05 9.40
C HIS A 188 -23.02 10.32 8.31
N SER A 189 -24.09 10.97 7.78
CA SER A 189 -24.95 10.44 6.72
C SER A 189 -24.26 10.31 5.35
N ALA A 190 -23.19 11.09 5.10
CA ALA A 190 -22.37 10.90 3.92
C ALA A 190 -21.82 9.47 3.91
N SER A 191 -21.98 8.75 2.79
CA SER A 191 -21.59 7.35 2.66
C SER A 191 -20.47 7.15 1.66
N ILE A 192 -19.51 6.32 2.01
CA ILE A 192 -18.49 5.83 1.04
C ILE A 192 -19.18 4.80 0.13
N PRO A 193 -19.11 4.93 -1.21
CA PRO A 193 -19.71 3.96 -2.13
C PRO A 193 -19.10 2.57 -1.96
N GLU A 194 -19.81 1.52 -2.33
CA GLU A 194 -19.24 0.18 -2.44
C GLU A 194 -18.07 0.20 -3.43
N LEU A 195 -17.16 -0.76 -3.31
CA LEU A 195 -15.93 -0.75 -4.12
C LEU A 195 -16.21 -0.81 -5.61
N ILE A 196 -17.20 -1.63 -6.00
CA ILE A 196 -17.61 -1.80 -7.41
C ILE A 196 -18.16 -0.49 -8.02
N ASP A 197 -18.75 0.38 -7.19
CA ASP A 197 -19.33 1.65 -7.59
C ASP A 197 -18.33 2.81 -7.52
N SER A 198 -17.09 2.54 -7.08
CA SER A 198 -16.05 3.57 -7.00
C SER A 198 -15.70 4.09 -8.40
N ASN A 199 -15.68 5.42 -8.54
CA ASN A 199 -15.23 6.09 -9.76
C ASN A 199 -13.73 6.36 -9.78
N PHE A 200 -13.04 6.20 -8.65
CA PHE A 200 -11.60 6.36 -8.58
C PHE A 200 -10.93 5.02 -8.86
N PHE A 201 -10.18 4.95 -9.94
CA PHE A 201 -9.37 3.79 -10.30
C PHE A 201 -8.18 3.67 -9.35
N TYR A 202 -7.96 2.49 -8.77
CA TYR A 202 -6.83 2.28 -7.90
C TYR A 202 -6.23 0.88 -8.09
N THR A 203 -4.95 0.86 -8.44
CA THR A 203 -4.19 -0.36 -8.60
C THR A 203 -2.83 -0.28 -7.87
N ASN A 204 -2.47 -1.34 -7.14
CA ASN A 204 -1.10 -1.68 -6.81
C ASN A 204 -0.81 -3.03 -7.46
N TRP A 205 0.22 -3.11 -8.27
CA TRP A 205 0.54 -4.35 -8.95
C TRP A 205 0.89 -5.44 -7.93
N PHE A 206 0.13 -6.50 -7.98
CA PHE A 206 0.22 -7.63 -7.09
C PHE A 206 1.11 -8.72 -7.68
N ASN A 207 2.16 -9.09 -6.97
CA ASN A 207 3.09 -10.13 -7.40
C ASN A 207 2.70 -11.49 -6.81
N ILE A 208 2.14 -12.36 -7.63
CA ILE A 208 1.69 -13.70 -7.21
C ILE A 208 2.85 -14.62 -6.84
N THR A 209 4.01 -14.50 -7.49
CA THR A 209 5.20 -15.29 -7.15
C THR A 209 5.70 -14.95 -5.76
N LYS A 210 5.70 -13.67 -5.36
CA LYS A 210 6.04 -13.26 -4.00
C LYS A 210 5.05 -13.78 -2.95
N MET A 211 3.76 -13.85 -3.28
CA MET A 211 2.78 -14.51 -2.42
C MET A 211 3.10 -16.01 -2.26
N GLU A 212 3.42 -16.70 -3.34
CA GLU A 212 3.76 -18.12 -3.32
C GLU A 212 5.01 -18.41 -2.50
N GLU A 213 6.08 -17.67 -2.72
CA GLU A 213 7.33 -17.77 -1.97
C GLU A 213 7.09 -17.54 -0.47
N LYS A 214 6.36 -16.46 -0.12
CA LYS A 214 6.10 -16.08 1.28
C LYS A 214 5.30 -17.12 2.06
N HIS A 215 4.38 -17.81 1.37
CA HIS A 215 3.44 -18.74 1.98
C HIS A 215 3.67 -20.21 1.59
N SER A 216 4.76 -20.52 0.86
CA SER A 216 5.11 -21.85 0.37
C SER A 216 3.94 -22.54 -0.35
N LEU A 217 3.36 -21.85 -1.35
CA LEU A 217 2.16 -22.29 -2.05
C LEU A 217 2.50 -22.86 -3.43
N LYS A 218 1.81 -23.94 -3.79
CA LYS A 218 1.79 -24.44 -5.17
C LYS A 218 0.73 -23.67 -5.96
N ARG A 219 1.15 -23.02 -7.05
CA ARG A 219 0.27 -22.24 -7.94
C ARG A 219 -0.94 -23.05 -8.41
N TRP A 220 -2.09 -22.40 -8.46
CA TRP A 220 -3.39 -22.96 -8.88
C TRP A 220 -3.95 -24.07 -7.98
N SER A 221 -3.38 -24.35 -6.82
CA SER A 221 -3.96 -25.25 -5.82
C SER A 221 -5.08 -24.58 -5.02
N ASP A 222 -5.94 -25.36 -4.35
CA ASP A 222 -6.99 -24.84 -3.46
C ASP A 222 -6.43 -23.93 -2.37
N LYS A 223 -5.26 -24.29 -1.81
CA LYS A 223 -4.56 -23.46 -0.80
C LYS A 223 -4.11 -22.12 -1.40
N TRP A 224 -3.67 -22.14 -2.64
CA TRP A 224 -3.27 -20.93 -3.36
C TRP A 224 -4.47 -20.02 -3.60
N TYR A 225 -5.62 -20.53 -4.09
CA TYR A 225 -6.82 -19.72 -4.27
C TYR A 225 -7.37 -19.16 -2.95
N LYS A 226 -7.33 -19.94 -1.87
CA LYS A 226 -7.70 -19.46 -0.53
C LYS A 226 -6.80 -18.31 -0.05
N MET A 227 -5.50 -18.36 -0.35
CA MET A 227 -4.59 -17.27 -0.02
C MET A 227 -4.81 -16.06 -0.93
N LEU A 228 -5.00 -16.27 -2.24
CA LEU A 228 -5.34 -15.22 -3.18
C LEU A 228 -6.58 -14.43 -2.74
N GLU A 229 -7.62 -15.13 -2.26
CA GLU A 229 -8.83 -14.49 -1.73
C GLU A 229 -8.55 -13.63 -0.49
N LYS A 230 -7.63 -14.05 0.39
CA LYS A 230 -7.22 -13.21 1.55
C LYS A 230 -6.53 -11.93 1.08
N TYR A 231 -5.64 -12.02 0.10
CA TYR A 231 -5.00 -10.83 -0.49
C TYR A 231 -6.05 -9.94 -1.17
N ALA A 232 -6.96 -10.50 -1.96
CA ALA A 232 -8.02 -9.74 -2.61
C ALA A 232 -8.89 -8.97 -1.58
N LYS A 233 -9.22 -9.58 -0.44
CA LYS A 233 -9.95 -8.91 0.66
C LYS A 233 -9.15 -7.75 1.26
N ILE A 234 -7.84 -7.95 1.51
CA ILE A 234 -6.99 -6.87 2.06
C ILE A 234 -6.88 -5.72 1.05
N MET A 235 -6.67 -6.03 -0.22
CA MET A 235 -6.62 -5.03 -1.29
C MET A 235 -7.94 -4.27 -1.40
N ALA A 236 -9.08 -4.97 -1.37
CA ALA A 236 -10.42 -4.36 -1.39
C ALA A 236 -10.67 -3.45 -0.18
N ASN A 237 -10.22 -3.85 1.02
CA ASN A 237 -10.28 -3.02 2.22
C ASN A 237 -9.46 -1.73 2.07
N GLY A 238 -8.33 -1.80 1.35
CA GLY A 238 -7.53 -0.64 0.94
C GLY A 238 -8.10 0.13 -0.25
N ARG A 239 -9.32 -0.21 -0.70
CA ARG A 239 -10.02 0.44 -1.82
C ARG A 239 -9.39 0.21 -3.19
N GLN A 240 -8.49 -0.77 -3.34
CA GLN A 240 -8.00 -1.19 -4.64
C GLN A 240 -9.10 -1.92 -5.42
N ASN A 241 -9.35 -1.51 -6.67
CA ASN A 241 -10.42 -2.01 -7.53
C ASN A 241 -9.95 -2.49 -8.89
N CYS A 242 -8.65 -2.59 -9.07
CA CYS A 242 -8.01 -3.15 -10.25
C CYS A 242 -6.89 -4.13 -9.88
N VAL A 243 -6.68 -5.14 -10.71
CA VAL A 243 -5.60 -6.13 -10.55
C VAL A 243 -5.02 -6.50 -11.91
N ILE A 244 -3.69 -6.68 -11.95
CA ILE A 244 -2.98 -7.16 -13.14
C ILE A 244 -3.13 -8.69 -13.26
N ILE A 245 -3.42 -9.16 -14.48
CA ILE A 245 -3.57 -10.57 -14.82
C ILE A 245 -2.19 -11.23 -14.94
N PRO A 246 -2.00 -12.45 -14.39
CA PRO A 246 -0.75 -13.18 -14.51
C PRO A 246 -0.34 -13.45 -15.96
N GLY A 247 0.89 -13.07 -16.33
CA GLY A 247 1.36 -13.17 -17.72
C GLY A 247 1.47 -14.58 -18.27
N GLU A 248 1.74 -15.57 -17.41
CA GLU A 248 1.84 -16.97 -17.81
C GLU A 248 0.53 -17.60 -18.30
N LEU A 249 -0.61 -16.93 -18.09
CA LEU A 249 -1.90 -17.37 -18.67
C LEU A 249 -1.95 -17.20 -20.18
N ILE A 250 -1.02 -16.40 -20.74
CA ILE A 250 -0.72 -16.35 -22.17
C ILE A 250 0.62 -17.07 -22.36
N SER A 251 0.62 -18.23 -22.96
CA SER A 251 1.78 -19.12 -23.03
C SER A 251 1.90 -19.81 -24.37
N LEU A 252 2.97 -20.56 -24.58
CA LEU A 252 3.14 -21.44 -25.73
C LEU A 252 2.83 -22.88 -25.33
N LYS A 253 1.95 -23.54 -26.09
CA LYS A 253 1.73 -24.98 -26.04
C LYS A 253 1.96 -25.53 -27.45
N GLU A 254 2.85 -26.47 -27.58
CA GLU A 254 3.21 -27.05 -28.90
C GLU A 254 3.51 -25.95 -29.94
N ASN A 255 4.31 -24.98 -29.53
CA ASN A 255 4.68 -23.79 -30.31
C ASN A 255 3.48 -22.89 -30.77
N LYS A 256 2.26 -23.14 -30.29
CA LYS A 256 1.06 -22.32 -30.56
C LYS A 256 0.75 -21.44 -29.35
N ILE A 257 0.26 -20.23 -29.62
CA ILE A 257 -0.20 -19.31 -28.57
C ILE A 257 -1.46 -19.88 -27.93
N HIS A 258 -1.38 -20.09 -26.61
CA HIS A 258 -2.47 -20.59 -25.78
C HIS A 258 -2.87 -19.53 -24.75
N LEU A 259 -4.16 -19.29 -24.62
CA LEU A 259 -4.78 -18.53 -23.53
C LEU A 259 -5.47 -19.53 -22.59
N ASP A 260 -5.05 -19.60 -21.32
CA ASP A 260 -5.68 -20.47 -20.32
C ASP A 260 -6.93 -19.76 -19.76
N GLU A 261 -8.04 -19.85 -20.53
CA GLU A 261 -9.29 -19.15 -20.24
C GLU A 261 -9.86 -19.55 -18.86
N ASP A 262 -9.79 -20.84 -18.50
CA ASP A 262 -10.38 -21.36 -17.26
C ASP A 262 -9.66 -20.83 -16.01
N LYS A 263 -8.33 -20.80 -16.02
CA LYS A 263 -7.56 -20.21 -14.94
C LYS A 263 -7.71 -18.70 -14.91
N MET A 264 -7.74 -18.04 -16.07
CA MET A 264 -7.90 -16.59 -16.16
C MET A 264 -9.23 -16.14 -15.56
N ILE A 265 -10.34 -16.78 -15.93
CA ILE A 265 -11.65 -16.42 -15.37
C ILE A 265 -11.77 -16.80 -13.89
N SER A 266 -11.14 -17.90 -13.47
CA SER A 266 -11.09 -18.29 -12.05
C SER A 266 -10.34 -17.27 -11.21
N PHE A 267 -9.19 -16.78 -11.71
CA PHE A 267 -8.44 -15.68 -11.09
C PHE A 267 -9.29 -14.40 -10.99
N ILE A 268 -9.87 -13.95 -12.09
CA ILE A 268 -10.73 -12.77 -12.15
C ILE A 268 -11.89 -12.86 -11.16
N ASN A 269 -12.53 -14.02 -11.05
CA ASN A 269 -13.69 -14.22 -10.18
C ASN A 269 -13.33 -14.09 -8.70
N VAL A 270 -12.10 -14.43 -8.26
CA VAL A 270 -11.65 -14.17 -6.89
C VAL A 270 -11.70 -12.67 -6.58
N PHE A 271 -11.24 -11.83 -7.50
CA PHE A 271 -11.24 -10.39 -7.32
C PHE A 271 -12.63 -9.77 -7.51
N ARG A 272 -13.42 -10.22 -8.50
CA ARG A 272 -14.81 -9.76 -8.69
C ARG A 272 -15.67 -9.96 -7.45
N LYS A 273 -15.56 -11.11 -6.78
CA LYS A 273 -16.27 -11.39 -5.52
C LYS A 273 -15.94 -10.38 -4.41
N ASN A 274 -14.79 -9.73 -4.49
CA ASN A 274 -14.33 -8.72 -3.54
C ASN A 274 -14.54 -7.28 -4.04
N GLY A 275 -15.32 -7.08 -5.11
CA GLY A 275 -15.71 -5.76 -5.62
C GLY A 275 -14.75 -5.13 -6.62
N PHE A 276 -13.76 -5.87 -7.13
CA PHE A 276 -12.88 -5.35 -8.17
C PHE A 276 -13.64 -5.16 -9.49
N LYS A 277 -13.34 -4.04 -10.14
CA LYS A 277 -14.02 -3.58 -11.34
C LYS A 277 -13.17 -3.70 -12.59
N TYR A 278 -11.85 -3.56 -12.47
CA TYR A 278 -10.94 -3.48 -13.61
C TYR A 278 -9.88 -4.59 -13.55
N PHE A 279 -9.43 -5.00 -14.74
CA PHE A 279 -8.44 -6.06 -14.93
C PHE A 279 -7.43 -5.61 -15.96
N GLU A 280 -6.18 -5.44 -15.52
CA GLU A 280 -5.06 -5.07 -16.38
C GLU A 280 -4.48 -6.31 -17.03
N SER A 281 -4.25 -6.27 -18.35
CA SER A 281 -3.52 -7.35 -19.04
C SER A 281 -2.05 -7.37 -18.60
N PRO A 282 -1.35 -8.51 -18.77
CA PRO A 282 0.10 -8.44 -18.75
C PRO A 282 0.63 -7.63 -19.95
N HIS A 283 1.82 -7.09 -19.83
CA HIS A 283 2.52 -6.43 -20.93
C HIS A 283 2.83 -7.44 -22.04
N LEU A 284 2.55 -7.08 -23.29
CA LEU A 284 2.76 -7.94 -24.45
C LEU A 284 4.20 -7.91 -24.94
N LEU A 285 4.84 -6.73 -24.80
CA LEU A 285 6.20 -6.46 -25.21
C LEU A 285 7.00 -5.83 -24.08
N GLY A 286 8.31 -5.77 -24.27
CA GLY A 286 9.28 -5.14 -23.39
C GLY A 286 10.47 -4.59 -24.17
N ARG A 287 11.44 -4.02 -23.46
CA ARG A 287 12.67 -3.45 -24.05
C ARG A 287 13.78 -4.47 -24.32
N GLY A 288 13.45 -5.77 -24.31
CA GLY A 288 14.40 -6.86 -24.53
C GLY A 288 15.17 -7.30 -23.29
N LYS A 289 16.16 -8.18 -23.48
CA LYS A 289 16.86 -8.85 -22.37
C LYS A 289 17.65 -7.91 -21.46
N ASN A 290 18.14 -6.80 -21.99
CA ASN A 290 18.99 -5.85 -21.26
C ASN A 290 18.19 -4.63 -20.77
N ASP A 291 16.86 -4.64 -20.89
CA ASP A 291 15.99 -3.51 -20.56
C ASP A 291 16.52 -2.17 -21.14
N ASP A 292 16.87 -2.18 -22.43
CA ASP A 292 17.47 -1.04 -23.10
C ASP A 292 16.47 0.08 -23.35
N TRP A 293 16.55 1.13 -22.56
CA TRP A 293 15.71 2.33 -22.65
C TRP A 293 15.95 3.14 -23.94
N GLY A 294 17.08 2.92 -24.60
CA GLY A 294 17.44 3.54 -25.89
C GLY A 294 16.92 2.79 -27.10
N SER A 295 16.44 1.54 -26.92
CA SER A 295 15.98 0.71 -28.02
C SER A 295 14.81 1.33 -28.77
N PRO A 296 14.86 1.47 -30.11
CA PRO A 296 13.74 1.94 -30.91
C PRO A 296 12.69 0.85 -31.15
N GLU A 297 13.01 -0.41 -30.92
CA GLU A 297 12.15 -1.55 -31.14
C GLU A 297 11.76 -2.22 -29.82
N LEU A 298 10.47 -2.55 -29.67
CA LEU A 298 9.95 -3.37 -28.61
C LEU A 298 9.96 -4.85 -29.00
N ILE A 299 10.18 -5.72 -28.02
CA ILE A 299 10.34 -7.16 -28.20
C ILE A 299 9.20 -7.90 -27.54
N THR A 300 8.61 -8.89 -28.22
CA THR A 300 7.50 -9.72 -27.67
C THR A 300 7.96 -10.50 -26.45
N ASN A 301 7.24 -10.37 -25.34
CA ASN A 301 7.57 -11.08 -24.09
C ASN A 301 7.42 -12.61 -24.24
N LEU A 302 6.56 -13.08 -25.12
CA LEU A 302 6.26 -14.51 -25.30
C LEU A 302 7.37 -15.25 -26.04
N ARG A 303 7.99 -14.64 -27.08
CA ARG A 303 9.00 -15.29 -27.93
C ARG A 303 10.33 -14.54 -28.07
N GLY A 304 10.44 -13.34 -27.53
CA GLY A 304 11.65 -12.52 -27.64
C GLY A 304 11.94 -12.05 -29.05
N ARG A 305 10.90 -11.76 -29.87
CA ARG A 305 11.02 -11.28 -31.25
C ARG A 305 10.80 -9.78 -31.34
N GLY A 306 11.61 -9.09 -32.14
CA GLY A 306 11.37 -7.69 -32.46
C GLY A 306 10.03 -7.50 -33.15
N TYR A 307 9.29 -6.46 -32.77
CA TYR A 307 7.93 -6.23 -33.27
C TYR A 307 7.86 -6.00 -34.78
N PHE A 308 8.90 -5.46 -35.39
CA PHE A 308 8.86 -5.19 -36.83
C PHE A 308 8.88 -6.45 -37.70
N SER A 309 9.17 -7.63 -37.13
CA SER A 309 9.07 -8.91 -37.84
C SER A 309 7.62 -9.32 -38.08
N ASP A 310 7.34 -9.98 -39.18
CA ASP A 310 6.02 -10.48 -39.52
C ASP A 310 5.51 -11.52 -38.53
N GLU A 311 6.41 -12.32 -37.98
CA GLU A 311 6.09 -13.32 -36.97
C GLU A 311 5.62 -12.67 -35.66
N ALA A 312 6.26 -11.59 -35.21
CA ALA A 312 5.84 -10.87 -33.99
C ALA A 312 4.47 -10.23 -34.19
N LYS A 313 4.22 -9.62 -35.37
CA LYS A 313 2.91 -9.06 -35.72
C LYS A 313 1.82 -10.13 -35.71
N LYS A 314 2.09 -11.32 -36.27
CA LYS A 314 1.17 -12.46 -36.24
C LYS A 314 0.91 -12.97 -34.81
N ASP A 315 1.94 -12.98 -33.96
CA ASP A 315 1.80 -13.34 -32.55
C ASP A 315 0.87 -12.35 -31.82
N ILE A 316 1.07 -11.03 -32.00
CA ILE A 316 0.21 -10.00 -31.42
C ILE A 316 -1.23 -10.12 -31.94
N ASP A 317 -1.43 -10.31 -33.26
CA ASP A 317 -2.75 -10.55 -33.85
C ASP A 317 -3.47 -11.71 -33.16
N THR A 318 -2.77 -12.86 -33.02
CA THR A 318 -3.31 -14.07 -32.39
C THR A 318 -3.68 -13.82 -30.93
N ILE A 319 -2.82 -13.16 -30.15
CA ILE A 319 -3.08 -12.86 -28.74
C ILE A 319 -4.30 -11.97 -28.60
N ILE A 320 -4.37 -10.88 -29.37
CA ILE A 320 -5.47 -9.90 -29.27
C ILE A 320 -6.81 -10.50 -29.69
N ARG A 321 -6.85 -11.35 -30.75
CA ARG A 321 -8.07 -12.08 -31.11
C ARG A 321 -8.55 -13.00 -30.00
N LYS A 322 -7.63 -13.70 -29.31
CA LYS A 322 -7.98 -14.55 -28.16
C LYS A 322 -8.50 -13.70 -26.98
N ILE A 323 -7.84 -12.58 -26.66
CA ILE A 323 -8.29 -11.65 -25.62
C ILE A 323 -9.68 -11.09 -25.97
N LYS A 324 -9.90 -10.66 -27.24
CA LYS A 324 -11.22 -10.17 -27.69
C LYS A 324 -12.31 -11.22 -27.48
N LYS A 325 -12.05 -12.47 -27.87
CA LYS A 325 -13.00 -13.57 -27.67
C LYS A 325 -13.29 -13.80 -26.18
N PHE A 326 -12.26 -13.86 -25.37
CA PHE A 326 -12.35 -14.05 -23.93
C PHE A 326 -13.14 -12.91 -23.25
N THR A 327 -12.77 -11.66 -23.49
CA THR A 327 -13.41 -10.50 -22.86
C THR A 327 -14.87 -10.35 -23.26
N LYS A 328 -15.25 -10.67 -24.51
CA LYS A 328 -16.65 -10.71 -24.96
C LYS A 328 -17.43 -11.85 -24.31
N LYS A 329 -16.85 -13.07 -24.25
CA LYS A 329 -17.47 -14.24 -23.62
C LYS A 329 -17.83 -14.03 -22.15
N TYR A 330 -16.97 -13.31 -21.40
CA TYR A 330 -17.13 -13.11 -19.96
C TYR A 330 -17.60 -11.70 -19.56
N ASN A 331 -18.09 -10.90 -20.51
CA ASN A 331 -18.55 -9.51 -20.30
C ASN A 331 -17.51 -8.62 -19.62
N LEU A 332 -16.27 -8.67 -20.09
CA LEU A 332 -15.12 -7.93 -19.55
C LEU A 332 -14.71 -6.74 -20.43
N THR A 333 -15.31 -6.51 -21.57
CA THR A 333 -14.88 -5.50 -22.56
C THR A 333 -14.63 -4.13 -21.95
N ASN A 334 -15.54 -3.67 -21.07
CA ASN A 334 -15.43 -2.35 -20.40
C ASN A 334 -14.63 -2.39 -19.09
N GLN A 335 -14.11 -3.55 -18.71
CA GLN A 335 -13.37 -3.78 -17.47
C GLN A 335 -11.91 -4.15 -17.75
N TRP A 336 -11.57 -4.43 -19.00
CA TRP A 336 -10.24 -4.86 -19.44
C TRP A 336 -9.42 -3.68 -19.89
N LEU A 337 -8.21 -3.53 -19.32
CA LEU A 337 -7.21 -2.54 -19.70
C LEU A 337 -6.00 -3.26 -20.29
N GLN A 338 -5.65 -2.92 -21.51
CA GLN A 338 -4.56 -3.58 -22.24
C GLN A 338 -3.26 -2.81 -22.07
N HIS A 339 -2.25 -3.47 -21.52
CA HIS A 339 -0.87 -2.99 -21.57
C HIS A 339 -0.16 -3.48 -22.83
N ILE A 340 0.65 -2.62 -23.41
CA ILE A 340 1.54 -2.96 -24.52
C ILE A 340 2.95 -3.22 -24.00
N ALA A 341 3.61 -2.21 -23.44
CA ALA A 341 4.94 -2.30 -22.87
C ALA A 341 5.08 -1.30 -21.73
N ASP A 342 5.74 -1.69 -20.64
CA ASP A 342 5.96 -0.84 -19.49
C ASP A 342 6.86 0.34 -19.82
N GLU A 343 6.45 1.55 -19.44
CA GLU A 343 7.16 2.81 -19.59
C GLU A 343 7.78 3.03 -21.00
N PRO A 344 6.96 3.05 -22.08
CA PRO A 344 7.47 3.37 -23.42
C PRO A 344 8.13 4.75 -23.41
N THR A 345 9.20 4.87 -24.21
CA THR A 345 10.02 6.09 -24.32
C THR A 345 9.81 6.77 -25.65
N ASN A 346 10.33 8.00 -25.80
CA ASN A 346 10.34 8.68 -27.10
C ASN A 346 11.07 7.86 -28.19
N ASN A 347 12.09 7.07 -27.82
CA ASN A 347 12.87 6.26 -28.75
C ASN A 347 12.05 5.14 -29.37
N ASN A 348 11.18 4.49 -28.61
CA ASN A 348 10.32 3.38 -29.10
C ASN A 348 8.88 3.78 -29.35
N ALA A 349 8.56 5.07 -29.31
CA ALA A 349 7.20 5.57 -29.48
C ALA A 349 6.59 5.19 -30.84
N GLU A 350 7.39 5.18 -31.91
CA GLU A 350 6.90 4.76 -33.23
C GLU A 350 6.51 3.28 -33.24
N CYS A 351 7.37 2.43 -32.70
CA CYS A 351 7.06 1.00 -32.52
C CYS A 351 5.78 0.81 -31.69
N TYR A 352 5.69 1.50 -30.54
CA TYR A 352 4.52 1.45 -29.67
C TYR A 352 3.23 1.87 -30.36
N ARG A 353 3.24 2.98 -31.16
CA ARG A 353 2.08 3.44 -31.93
C ARG A 353 1.62 2.42 -32.96
N GLN A 354 2.56 1.77 -33.65
CA GLN A 354 2.22 0.72 -34.61
C GLN A 354 1.56 -0.49 -33.95
N VAL A 355 2.07 -0.92 -32.76
CA VAL A 355 1.44 -1.96 -31.95
C VAL A 355 0.05 -1.55 -31.51
N SER A 356 -0.09 -0.35 -30.97
CA SER A 356 -1.38 0.21 -30.55
C SER A 356 -2.39 0.22 -31.69
N LYS A 357 -1.97 0.71 -32.87
CA LYS A 357 -2.81 0.71 -34.06
C LYS A 357 -3.24 -0.70 -34.46
N GLN A 358 -2.33 -1.67 -34.52
CA GLN A 358 -2.65 -3.07 -34.82
C GLN A 358 -3.67 -3.64 -33.83
N ILE A 359 -3.50 -3.39 -32.54
CA ILE A 359 -4.43 -3.83 -31.49
C ILE A 359 -5.81 -3.21 -31.72
N LYS A 360 -5.89 -1.93 -31.99
CA LYS A 360 -7.15 -1.19 -32.24
C LYS A 360 -7.84 -1.66 -33.54
N ASP A 361 -7.09 -1.96 -34.59
CA ASP A 361 -7.65 -2.49 -35.85
C ASP A 361 -8.32 -3.85 -35.60
N ILE A 362 -7.79 -4.70 -34.70
CA ILE A 362 -8.37 -6.00 -34.35
C ILE A 362 -9.53 -5.85 -33.35
N TYR A 363 -9.36 -4.99 -32.35
CA TYR A 363 -10.27 -4.83 -31.22
C TYR A 363 -10.49 -3.34 -30.91
N PRO A 364 -11.36 -2.65 -31.69
CA PRO A 364 -11.55 -1.19 -31.57
C PRO A 364 -12.01 -0.70 -30.20
N GLU A 365 -12.80 -1.53 -29.48
CA GLU A 365 -13.37 -1.15 -28.19
C GLU A 365 -12.35 -1.26 -27.03
N ILE A 366 -11.21 -1.96 -27.24
CA ILE A 366 -10.22 -2.17 -26.17
C ILE A 366 -9.63 -0.84 -25.70
N LYS A 367 -9.36 -0.74 -24.40
CA LYS A 367 -8.73 0.42 -23.81
C LYS A 367 -7.26 0.12 -23.52
N ILE A 368 -6.37 0.95 -24.04
CA ILE A 368 -4.92 0.83 -23.82
C ILE A 368 -4.53 1.75 -22.67
N MET A 369 -3.86 1.20 -21.67
CA MET A 369 -3.36 1.90 -20.51
C MET A 369 -1.85 1.76 -20.42
N GLU A 370 -1.15 2.86 -20.12
CA GLU A 370 0.30 2.78 -19.91
C GLU A 370 0.83 3.83 -18.96
N ALA A 371 1.79 3.42 -18.12
CA ALA A 371 2.62 4.32 -17.35
C ALA A 371 3.72 4.86 -18.27
N THR A 372 3.84 6.19 -18.43
CA THR A 372 4.84 6.78 -19.31
C THR A 372 5.01 8.27 -19.09
N ASN A 373 6.21 8.75 -19.36
CA ASN A 373 6.54 10.17 -19.44
C ASN A 373 6.74 10.65 -20.90
N ALA A 374 6.62 9.74 -21.89
CA ALA A 374 6.63 10.10 -23.31
C ALA A 374 5.22 10.59 -23.71
N LYS A 375 5.09 11.89 -23.95
CA LYS A 375 3.80 12.57 -24.15
C LYS A 375 3.38 12.65 -25.61
N GLU A 376 3.83 13.67 -26.32
CA GLU A 376 3.41 13.98 -27.69
C GLU A 376 3.72 12.84 -28.66
N SER A 377 4.82 12.14 -28.44
CA SER A 377 5.25 11.01 -29.29
C SER A 377 4.29 9.80 -29.23
N LEU A 378 3.43 9.71 -28.20
CA LEU A 378 2.46 8.64 -28.02
C LEU A 378 1.00 9.10 -28.24
N ASN A 379 0.79 10.29 -28.76
CA ASN A 379 -0.56 10.79 -29.10
C ASN A 379 -1.34 9.79 -29.95
N GLY A 380 -2.59 9.49 -29.54
CA GLY A 380 -3.48 8.58 -30.24
C GLY A 380 -3.20 7.08 -29.98
N ALA A 381 -2.19 6.75 -29.19
CA ALA A 381 -1.82 5.36 -28.88
C ALA A 381 -2.30 4.88 -27.51
N ILE A 382 -2.68 5.79 -26.62
CA ILE A 382 -3.04 5.49 -25.23
C ILE A 382 -4.42 6.06 -24.92
N ASP A 383 -5.29 5.27 -24.28
CA ASP A 383 -6.60 5.73 -23.80
C ASP A 383 -6.54 6.14 -22.31
N PHE A 384 -5.66 5.50 -21.53
CA PHE A 384 -5.50 5.72 -20.09
C PHE A 384 -4.04 6.03 -19.80
N TRP A 385 -3.74 7.31 -19.69
CA TRP A 385 -2.41 7.84 -19.39
C TRP A 385 -2.09 7.72 -17.90
N CYS A 386 -0.89 7.27 -17.58
CA CYS A 386 -0.44 7.20 -16.20
C CYS A 386 0.95 7.83 -16.05
N PRO A 387 1.08 9.18 -16.08
CA PRO A 387 2.35 9.84 -15.80
C PRO A 387 2.75 9.74 -14.31
N ILE A 388 4.05 9.87 -14.03
CA ILE A 388 4.50 10.08 -12.67
C ILE A 388 4.01 11.44 -12.16
N ILE A 389 3.73 11.54 -10.86
CA ILE A 389 2.99 12.68 -10.30
C ILE A 389 3.63 14.05 -10.57
N ASN A 390 4.96 14.14 -10.56
CA ASN A 390 5.65 15.40 -10.87
C ASN A 390 5.54 15.76 -12.36
N ASP A 391 5.65 14.78 -13.27
CA ASP A 391 5.46 15.02 -14.71
C ASP A 391 4.02 15.46 -15.02
N PHE A 392 3.03 14.85 -14.34
CA PHE A 392 1.64 15.31 -14.44
C PHE A 392 1.49 16.78 -14.07
N GLN A 393 2.06 17.22 -12.94
CA GLN A 393 1.93 18.62 -12.51
C GLN A 393 2.69 19.60 -13.40
N GLU A 394 3.86 19.22 -13.87
CA GLU A 394 4.69 20.05 -14.76
C GLU A 394 4.10 20.18 -16.17
N ASN A 395 3.32 19.19 -16.60
CA ASN A 395 2.72 19.11 -17.93
C ASN A 395 1.19 19.00 -17.88
N GLU A 396 0.56 19.59 -16.87
CA GLU A 396 -0.90 19.50 -16.66
C GLU A 396 -1.69 19.89 -17.94
N GLY A 397 -1.25 20.92 -18.67
CA GLY A 397 -1.88 21.36 -19.91
C GLY A 397 -2.00 20.28 -20.98
N PHE A 398 -0.95 19.46 -21.17
CA PHE A 398 -0.98 18.31 -22.07
C PHE A 398 -2.03 17.28 -21.61
N PHE A 399 -1.98 16.84 -20.37
CA PHE A 399 -2.89 15.82 -19.85
C PHE A 399 -4.36 16.30 -19.85
N ARG A 400 -4.61 17.58 -19.54
CA ARG A 400 -5.96 18.17 -19.69
C ARG A 400 -6.45 18.17 -21.14
N SER A 401 -5.55 18.32 -22.10
CA SER A 401 -5.92 18.21 -23.52
C SER A 401 -6.38 16.79 -23.89
N ARG A 402 -5.79 15.76 -23.26
CA ARG A 402 -6.18 14.37 -23.48
C ARG A 402 -7.56 14.08 -22.89
N GLU A 403 -7.83 14.57 -21.69
CA GLU A 403 -9.16 14.42 -21.07
C GLU A 403 -10.28 15.05 -21.91
N LYS A 404 -10.02 16.19 -22.57
CA LYS A 404 -11.00 16.85 -23.45
C LYS A 404 -11.45 16.00 -24.64
N ILE A 405 -10.63 15.06 -25.09
CA ILE A 405 -10.97 14.12 -26.16
C ILE A 405 -11.46 12.76 -25.65
N GLY A 406 -11.71 12.65 -24.32
CA GLY A 406 -12.30 11.46 -23.69
C GLY A 406 -11.30 10.43 -23.17
N GLU A 407 -9.97 10.68 -23.28
CA GLU A 407 -8.95 9.86 -22.65
C GLU A 407 -8.98 10.06 -21.13
N LYS A 408 -8.40 9.12 -20.38
CA LYS A 408 -8.33 9.17 -18.91
C LYS A 408 -6.91 9.42 -18.45
N VAL A 409 -6.75 10.16 -17.36
CA VAL A 409 -5.44 10.42 -16.77
C VAL A 409 -5.40 9.93 -15.34
N LEU A 410 -4.49 9.01 -15.07
CA LEU A 410 -4.10 8.54 -13.76
C LEU A 410 -2.81 9.24 -13.34
N ILE A 411 -2.34 8.94 -12.15
CA ILE A 411 -0.99 9.29 -11.70
C ILE A 411 -0.35 8.07 -11.05
N TYR A 412 0.99 7.99 -11.10
CA TYR A 412 1.71 6.98 -10.32
C TYR A 412 2.86 7.59 -9.52
N THR A 413 3.32 6.83 -8.54
CA THR A 413 4.57 7.03 -7.84
C THR A 413 5.30 5.70 -7.69
N CYS A 414 6.63 5.76 -7.53
CA CYS A 414 7.47 4.61 -7.25
C CYS A 414 8.49 4.97 -6.16
N LEU A 415 9.78 4.66 -6.33
CA LEU A 415 10.84 5.20 -5.48
C LEU A 415 10.97 6.72 -5.62
N ILE A 416 10.49 7.26 -6.73
CA ILE A 416 10.44 8.68 -7.08
C ILE A 416 8.98 9.10 -7.34
N PRO A 417 8.68 10.44 -7.31
CA PRO A 417 9.54 11.51 -6.86
C PRO A 417 9.63 11.58 -5.33
N GLY A 418 10.75 12.05 -4.81
CA GLY A 418 10.90 12.46 -3.43
C GLY A 418 10.60 13.96 -3.21
N GLY A 419 11.09 14.52 -2.11
CA GLY A 419 11.03 15.96 -1.86
C GLY A 419 9.64 16.51 -1.59
N LYS A 420 9.26 17.57 -2.28
CA LYS A 420 7.97 18.27 -2.10
C LYS A 420 6.76 17.50 -2.61
N TRP A 421 6.97 16.47 -3.39
CA TRP A 421 5.92 15.72 -4.06
C TRP A 421 5.23 14.74 -3.14
N LEU A 422 4.00 14.35 -3.46
CA LEU A 422 3.32 13.26 -2.76
C LEU A 422 4.02 11.93 -3.09
N ASN A 423 4.31 11.16 -2.05
CA ASN A 423 4.75 9.77 -2.15
C ASN A 423 4.37 9.02 -0.87
N ARG A 424 4.70 7.73 -0.76
CA ARG A 424 4.30 6.82 0.32
C ARG A 424 5.52 6.23 1.04
N THR A 425 6.58 7.02 1.21
CA THR A 425 7.79 6.57 1.91
C THR A 425 7.66 6.76 3.43
N LEU A 426 8.39 5.96 4.20
CA LEU A 426 8.28 5.92 5.67
C LEU A 426 8.93 7.12 6.36
N ASP A 427 9.75 7.85 5.66
CA ASP A 427 10.46 9.04 6.14
C ASP A 427 9.76 10.37 5.81
N MET A 428 8.58 10.30 5.23
CA MET A 428 7.70 11.45 4.96
C MET A 428 6.51 11.51 5.91
N GLU A 429 5.85 12.69 5.99
CA GLU A 429 4.63 12.85 6.78
C GLU A 429 3.52 11.90 6.26
N ARG A 430 2.93 11.11 7.14
CA ARG A 430 1.84 10.17 6.80
C ARG A 430 0.63 10.84 6.16
N ILE A 431 0.41 12.12 6.42
CA ILE A 431 -0.68 12.90 5.79
C ILE A 431 -0.54 12.95 4.27
N ARG A 432 0.68 12.83 3.71
CA ARG A 432 0.89 12.81 2.26
C ARG A 432 0.16 11.68 1.58
N GLN A 433 0.02 10.52 2.24
CA GLN A 433 -0.73 9.38 1.73
C GLN A 433 -2.24 9.68 1.62
N VAL A 434 -2.79 10.42 2.58
CA VAL A 434 -4.18 10.88 2.53
C VAL A 434 -4.40 11.85 1.37
N TYR A 435 -3.42 12.67 1.08
CA TYR A 435 -3.51 13.67 0.01
C TYR A 435 -3.60 13.08 -1.39
N PHE A 436 -3.26 11.81 -1.64
CA PHE A 436 -3.53 11.19 -2.94
C PHE A 436 -5.01 11.22 -3.31
N GLY A 437 -5.91 10.90 -2.36
CA GLY A 437 -7.35 11.00 -2.59
C GLY A 437 -7.81 12.45 -2.80
N TRP A 438 -7.31 13.38 -2.00
CA TRP A 438 -7.63 14.81 -2.15
C TRP A 438 -7.08 15.40 -3.46
N ALA A 439 -5.85 15.03 -3.85
CA ALA A 439 -5.27 15.44 -5.12
C ALA A 439 -6.08 14.87 -6.29
N GLY A 440 -6.48 13.60 -6.22
CA GLY A 440 -7.34 12.98 -7.22
C GLY A 440 -8.64 13.76 -7.42
N SER A 441 -9.30 14.17 -6.33
CA SER A 441 -10.50 15.00 -6.40
C SER A 441 -10.22 16.40 -6.93
N LYS A 442 -9.18 17.08 -6.41
CA LYS A 442 -8.81 18.45 -6.82
C LYS A 442 -8.44 18.56 -8.30
N TYR A 443 -7.65 17.61 -8.77
CA TYR A 443 -7.17 17.58 -10.15
C TYR A 443 -8.06 16.72 -11.07
N ASN A 444 -9.16 16.19 -10.56
CA ASN A 444 -10.09 15.31 -11.30
C ASN A 444 -9.36 14.18 -12.03
N THR A 445 -8.30 13.62 -11.43
CA THR A 445 -7.59 12.48 -12.04
C THR A 445 -8.45 11.22 -11.93
N PHE A 446 -8.37 10.38 -12.94
CA PHE A 446 -9.16 9.13 -12.98
C PHE A 446 -8.72 8.13 -11.91
N GLY A 447 -7.45 8.14 -11.50
CA GLY A 447 -6.98 7.21 -10.50
C GLY A 447 -5.51 7.31 -10.14
N TYR A 448 -5.04 6.25 -9.46
CA TYR A 448 -3.68 6.10 -8.96
C TYR A 448 -3.15 4.68 -9.19
N LEU A 449 -1.91 4.59 -9.63
CA LEU A 449 -1.17 3.35 -9.80
C LEU A 449 0.09 3.32 -8.92
N HIS A 450 0.43 2.13 -8.41
CA HIS A 450 1.75 1.85 -7.84
C HIS A 450 2.22 0.45 -8.27
N TRP A 451 3.50 0.33 -8.63
CA TRP A 451 4.08 -0.89 -9.19
C TRP A 451 4.22 -2.07 -8.22
N GLY A 452 4.19 -1.83 -6.91
CA GLY A 452 4.50 -2.85 -5.93
C GLY A 452 3.61 -2.86 -4.70
N LEU A 453 2.78 -3.91 -4.55
CA LEU A 453 1.99 -4.14 -3.34
C LEU A 453 2.75 -4.99 -2.32
N ASN A 454 3.29 -6.13 -2.75
CA ASN A 454 3.82 -7.18 -1.88
C ASN A 454 5.28 -7.52 -2.22
N GLN A 455 6.09 -6.49 -2.40
CA GLN A 455 7.54 -6.60 -2.57
C GLN A 455 8.18 -6.73 -1.18
N TYR A 456 8.45 -7.97 -0.73
CA TYR A 456 9.00 -8.24 0.62
C TYR A 456 10.51 -8.07 0.73
N LYS A 457 11.19 -7.93 -0.40
CA LYS A 457 12.61 -7.57 -0.51
C LYS A 457 12.70 -6.62 -1.69
N ALA A 458 12.99 -5.40 -1.43
CA ALA A 458 13.32 -4.40 -2.44
C ALA A 458 14.83 -4.33 -2.60
#